data_8956a2dc3405cf95a254b5de7c189310
#
_entry.id   8956a2dc3405cf95a254b5de7c189310
#
_cell.length_a   1.000
_cell.length_b   1.000
_cell.length_c   1.000
_cell.angle_alpha   90.00
_cell.angle_beta   90.00
_cell.angle_gamma   90.00
#
_symmetry.space_group_name_H-M   'P 1'
#
loop_
_entity.id
_entity.type
_entity.pdbx_description
1 polymer ?
#
loop_
_entity_poly.entity_id
_entity_poly.type
_entity_poly.pdbx_seq_one_letter_code
_entity_poly.pdbx_strand_id
1 'polypeptide(L)'
;MSALSDIQRLVECESPTEDLAACDQVIDTAIDIASKVLTVRAEKIIENGRPVFWWGAKNPKILLLCHLDTVWPKGTFTPTWQVNGDKASGPGVFDMKCGFIQAMHALVGIEDAQTKIALVATTDEETGSATSKDLIERLSKGADANDALLIYFDARRC
;
A
#
# COMPACT_ATOMS: atom_id res chain seq x y z
N MET A 1 -16.17 6.71 -6.33
CA MET A 1 -15.26 7.65 -5.64
C MET A 1 -14.11 7.94 -6.59
N SER A 2 -13.43 9.07 -6.47
CA SER A 2 -12.26 9.38 -7.31
C SER A 2 -10.98 8.92 -6.61
N ALA A 3 -9.92 8.64 -7.39
CA ALA A 3 -8.62 8.30 -6.82
C ALA A 3 -8.12 9.37 -5.82
N LEU A 4 -8.40 10.65 -6.09
CA LEU A 4 -8.03 11.74 -5.18
C LEU A 4 -8.72 11.64 -3.81
N SER A 5 -10.01 11.26 -3.77
CA SER A 5 -10.72 11.06 -2.50
C SER A 5 -10.23 9.82 -1.74
N ASP A 6 -9.77 8.81 -2.45
CA ASP A 6 -9.21 7.61 -1.85
C ASP A 6 -7.81 7.90 -1.27
N ILE A 7 -6.98 8.69 -1.97
CA ILE A 7 -5.70 9.20 -1.45
C ILE A 7 -5.92 10.01 -0.18
N GLN A 8 -6.85 10.97 -0.21
CA GLN A 8 -7.18 11.79 0.96
C GLN A 8 -7.51 10.91 2.18
N ARG A 9 -8.39 9.92 2.01
CA ARG A 9 -8.78 9.02 3.12
C ARG A 9 -7.60 8.27 3.71
N LEU A 10 -6.68 7.78 2.88
CA LEU A 10 -5.47 7.11 3.37
C LEU A 10 -4.50 8.07 4.07
N VAL A 11 -4.34 9.29 3.55
CA VAL A 11 -3.45 10.29 4.13
C VAL A 11 -3.98 10.76 5.49
N GLU A 12 -5.30 11.01 5.59
CA GLU A 12 -5.96 11.38 6.86
C GLU A 12 -5.92 10.25 7.91
N CYS A 13 -5.75 8.99 7.47
CA CYS A 13 -5.44 7.87 8.35
C CYS A 13 -3.93 7.84 8.62
N GLU A 14 -3.47 8.68 9.55
CA GLU A 14 -2.06 8.76 9.91
C GLU A 14 -1.54 7.43 10.45
N SER A 15 -0.39 6.97 9.96
CA SER A 15 0.14 5.63 10.21
C SER A 15 1.65 5.64 10.48
N PRO A 16 2.13 6.31 11.54
CA PRO A 16 3.55 6.24 11.89
C PRO A 16 3.95 4.79 12.18
N THR A 17 5.11 4.36 11.67
CA THR A 17 5.59 2.97 11.76
C THR A 17 5.58 2.41 13.17
N GLU A 18 5.91 3.22 14.16
CA GLU A 18 5.99 2.81 15.56
C GLU A 18 4.62 2.60 16.23
N ASP A 19 3.52 3.08 15.63
CA ASP A 19 2.16 2.93 16.14
C ASP A 19 1.44 1.77 15.44
N LEU A 20 1.54 0.56 16.03
CA LEU A 20 0.90 -0.65 15.49
C LEU A 20 -0.61 -0.52 15.33
N ALA A 21 -1.28 0.21 16.23
CA ALA A 21 -2.72 0.41 16.14
C ALA A 21 -3.08 1.32 14.94
N ALA A 22 -2.26 2.33 14.68
CA ALA A 22 -2.41 3.17 13.50
C ALA A 22 -2.09 2.41 12.20
N CYS A 23 -1.09 1.55 12.22
CA CYS A 23 -0.77 0.64 11.11
C CYS A 23 -1.94 -0.32 10.84
N ASP A 24 -2.57 -0.86 11.88
CA ASP A 24 -3.76 -1.72 11.72
C ASP A 24 -4.93 -0.96 11.10
N GLN A 25 -5.17 0.26 11.55
CA GLN A 25 -6.25 1.12 11.06
C GLN A 25 -6.05 1.55 9.59
N VAL A 26 -4.82 1.86 9.17
CA VAL A 26 -4.57 2.23 7.77
C VAL A 26 -4.78 1.04 6.83
N ILE A 27 -4.44 -0.18 7.27
CA ILE A 27 -4.72 -1.40 6.49
C ILE A 27 -6.24 -1.63 6.37
N ASP A 28 -7.02 -1.45 7.44
CA ASP A 28 -8.49 -1.54 7.37
C ASP A 28 -9.08 -0.48 6.42
N THR A 29 -8.54 0.73 6.47
CA THR A 29 -8.93 1.81 5.55
C THR A 29 -8.63 1.45 4.09
N ALA A 30 -7.45 0.88 3.83
CA ALA A 30 -7.05 0.42 2.50
C ALA A 30 -7.97 -0.71 1.98
N ILE A 31 -8.36 -1.66 2.83
CA ILE A 31 -9.29 -2.74 2.49
C ILE A 31 -10.69 -2.18 2.18
N ASP A 32 -11.17 -1.21 2.95
CA ASP A 32 -12.47 -0.57 2.67
C ASP A 32 -12.45 0.17 1.32
N ILE A 33 -11.36 0.86 0.99
CA ILE A 33 -11.18 1.48 -0.32
C ILE A 33 -11.17 0.41 -1.41
N ALA A 34 -10.36 -0.63 -1.25
CA ALA A 34 -10.23 -1.73 -2.20
C ALA A 34 -11.59 -2.41 -2.47
N SER A 35 -12.44 -2.57 -1.46
CA SER A 35 -13.77 -3.16 -1.59
C SER A 35 -14.71 -2.39 -2.54
N LYS A 36 -14.42 -1.11 -2.79
CA LYS A 36 -15.19 -0.22 -3.66
C LYS A 36 -14.57 -0.06 -5.05
N VAL A 37 -13.29 -0.35 -5.17
CA VAL A 37 -12.49 -0.16 -6.39
C VAL A 37 -12.29 -1.49 -7.14
N LEU A 38 -12.01 -2.55 -6.39
CA LEU A 38 -11.66 -3.87 -6.93
C LEU A 38 -12.84 -4.85 -6.82
N THR A 39 -12.94 -5.77 -7.77
CA THR A 39 -14.01 -6.79 -7.81
C THR A 39 -13.80 -7.94 -6.83
N VAL A 40 -12.56 -8.22 -6.46
CA VAL A 40 -12.18 -9.25 -5.49
C VAL A 40 -11.79 -8.58 -4.17
N ARG A 41 -12.20 -9.21 -3.06
CA ARG A 41 -11.93 -8.68 -1.73
C ARG A 41 -10.44 -8.75 -1.41
N ALA A 42 -9.90 -7.64 -0.88
CA ALA A 42 -8.59 -7.62 -0.24
C ALA A 42 -8.64 -8.22 1.17
N GLU A 43 -7.53 -8.72 1.64
CA GLU A 43 -7.37 -9.36 2.95
C GLU A 43 -6.36 -8.60 3.80
N LYS A 44 -6.55 -8.62 5.12
CA LYS A 44 -5.51 -8.27 6.09
C LYS A 44 -4.85 -9.57 6.53
N ILE A 45 -3.55 -9.67 6.38
CA ILE A 45 -2.74 -10.74 6.95
C ILE A 45 -1.83 -10.16 8.04
N ILE A 46 -1.36 -11.02 8.94
CA ILE A 46 -0.38 -10.64 9.97
C ILE A 46 0.94 -11.34 9.65
N GLU A 47 1.98 -10.56 9.45
CA GLU A 47 3.34 -11.06 9.24
C GLU A 47 4.23 -10.58 10.40
N ASN A 48 4.76 -11.51 11.17
CA ASN A 48 5.61 -11.23 12.34
C ASN A 48 5.04 -10.17 13.29
N GLY A 49 3.71 -10.22 13.52
CA GLY A 49 3.00 -9.29 14.41
C GLY A 49 2.57 -7.96 13.78
N ARG A 50 2.85 -7.73 12.49
CA ARG A 50 2.43 -6.51 11.78
C ARG A 50 1.33 -6.77 10.75
N PRO A 51 0.38 -5.85 10.60
CA PRO A 51 -0.67 -5.95 9.60
C PRO A 51 -0.11 -5.63 8.20
N VAL A 52 -0.55 -6.42 7.23
CA VAL A 52 -0.20 -6.27 5.82
C VAL A 52 -1.46 -6.34 4.99
N PHE A 53 -1.61 -5.44 4.04
CA PHE A 53 -2.64 -5.49 3.01
C PHE A 53 -2.25 -6.51 1.94
N TRP A 54 -3.20 -7.37 1.57
CA TRP A 54 -3.04 -8.34 0.50
C TRP A 54 -4.23 -8.33 -0.44
N TRP A 55 -3.96 -8.26 -1.72
CA TRP A 55 -4.95 -8.48 -2.75
C TRP A 55 -4.35 -9.31 -3.88
N GLY A 56 -5.12 -10.30 -4.41
CA GLY A 56 -4.81 -11.04 -5.61
C GLY A 56 -4.10 -12.37 -5.40
N ALA A 57 -3.22 -12.73 -6.33
CA ALA A 57 -2.64 -14.06 -6.45
C ALA A 57 -1.74 -14.43 -5.25
N LYS A 58 -1.81 -15.70 -4.81
CA LYS A 58 -0.87 -16.23 -3.78
C LYS A 58 0.52 -16.51 -4.37
N ASN A 59 0.60 -16.85 -5.65
CA ASN A 59 1.83 -17.01 -6.41
C ASN A 59 1.77 -16.08 -7.63
N PRO A 60 2.05 -14.76 -7.45
CA PRO A 60 1.86 -13.80 -8.51
C PRO A 60 2.94 -13.90 -9.57
N LYS A 61 2.58 -13.57 -10.83
CA LYS A 61 3.54 -13.27 -11.90
C LYS A 61 4.03 -11.83 -11.84
N ILE A 62 3.21 -10.94 -11.28
CA ILE A 62 3.56 -9.53 -11.06
C ILE A 62 3.27 -9.21 -9.60
N LEU A 63 4.27 -8.73 -8.89
CA LEU A 63 4.14 -8.23 -7.53
C LEU A 63 4.22 -6.71 -7.52
N LEU A 64 3.14 -6.07 -7.10
CA LEU A 64 3.10 -4.64 -6.79
C LEU A 64 3.33 -4.51 -5.29
N LEU A 65 4.54 -4.09 -4.91
CA LEU A 65 4.93 -3.95 -3.52
C LEU A 65 4.87 -2.48 -3.11
N CYS A 66 4.14 -2.21 -2.06
CA CYS A 66 3.91 -0.89 -1.49
C CYS A 66 4.11 -0.93 0.02
N HIS A 67 4.11 0.24 0.66
CA HIS A 67 3.95 0.38 2.11
C HIS A 67 2.92 1.47 2.46
N LEU A 68 2.36 1.39 3.67
CA LEU A 68 1.35 2.32 4.15
C LEU A 68 1.72 2.96 5.50
N ASP A 69 2.87 2.59 6.07
CA ASP A 69 3.46 3.30 7.20
C ASP A 69 4.16 4.59 6.75
N THR A 70 4.46 5.45 7.68
CA THR A 70 5.13 6.75 7.45
C THR A 70 6.09 7.08 8.58
N VAL A 71 7.12 7.89 8.27
CA VAL A 71 8.05 8.44 9.27
C VAL A 71 7.43 9.53 10.16
N TRP A 72 6.25 10.05 9.80
CA TRP A 72 5.68 11.23 10.42
C TRP A 72 4.90 10.89 11.69
N PRO A 73 5.24 11.46 12.86
CA PRO A 73 4.41 11.35 14.06
C PRO A 73 3.01 11.92 13.82
N LYS A 74 2.00 11.33 14.48
CA LYS A 74 0.63 11.85 14.41
C LYS A 74 0.56 13.32 14.79
N GLY A 75 -0.26 14.07 14.06
CA GLY A 75 -0.47 15.50 14.30
C GLY A 75 0.65 16.40 13.78
N THR A 76 1.64 15.87 13.03
CA THR A 76 2.70 16.68 12.40
C THR A 76 2.14 17.66 11.38
N PHE A 77 1.08 17.27 10.66
CA PHE A 77 0.43 18.09 9.65
C PHE A 77 -0.89 18.67 10.18
N THR A 78 -1.09 19.98 10.00
CA THR A 78 -2.34 20.68 10.37
C THR A 78 -2.71 21.68 9.27
N PRO A 79 -3.76 21.42 8.45
CA PRO A 79 -4.54 20.17 8.43
C PRO A 79 -3.74 18.97 7.91
N THR A 80 -4.17 17.75 8.26
CA THR A 80 -3.51 16.50 7.84
C THR A 80 -3.50 16.32 6.32
N TRP A 81 -4.55 16.81 5.65
CA TRP A 81 -4.66 16.84 4.20
C TRP A 81 -4.89 18.25 3.70
N GLN A 82 -4.15 18.65 2.67
CA GLN A 82 -4.33 19.94 2.02
C GLN A 82 -4.12 19.82 0.51
N VAL A 83 -4.98 20.49 -0.26
CA VAL A 83 -4.82 20.66 -1.71
C VAL A 83 -4.68 22.14 -2.02
N ASN A 84 -3.64 22.50 -2.77
CA ASN A 84 -3.39 23.86 -3.22
C ASN A 84 -3.04 23.83 -4.73
N GLY A 85 -4.03 24.18 -5.55
CA GLY A 85 -3.91 24.05 -7.00
C GLY A 85 -3.79 22.60 -7.43
N ASP A 86 -2.68 22.27 -8.05
CA ASP A 86 -2.33 20.93 -8.54
C ASP A 86 -1.50 20.08 -7.56
N LYS A 87 -1.25 20.62 -6.36
CA LYS A 87 -0.42 19.97 -5.33
C LYS A 87 -1.24 19.51 -4.14
N ALA A 88 -1.00 18.27 -3.72
CA ALA A 88 -1.52 17.73 -2.46
C ALA A 88 -0.38 17.54 -1.44
N SER A 89 -0.67 17.75 -0.16
CA SER A 89 0.27 17.55 0.94
C SER A 89 -0.39 16.84 2.12
N GLY A 90 0.41 16.09 2.86
CA GLY A 90 0.02 15.31 4.04
C GLY A 90 0.97 14.15 4.30
N PRO A 91 0.86 13.44 5.45
CA PRO A 91 1.76 12.37 5.81
C PRO A 91 1.67 11.17 4.84
N GLY A 92 2.80 10.83 4.21
CA GLY A 92 2.89 9.72 3.27
C GLY A 92 2.18 9.94 1.93
N VAL A 93 1.75 11.18 1.59
CA VAL A 93 1.08 11.44 0.30
C VAL A 93 1.98 11.07 -0.86
N PHE A 94 3.25 11.40 -0.80
CA PHE A 94 4.25 11.12 -1.81
C PHE A 94 4.89 9.74 -1.63
N ASP A 95 5.26 9.40 -0.42
CA ASP A 95 5.87 8.14 -0.01
C ASP A 95 4.96 7.41 1.00
N MET A 96 4.16 6.39 0.58
CA MET A 96 3.83 6.18 -0.83
C MET A 96 2.33 5.94 -1.05
N LYS A 97 1.46 6.53 -0.16
CA LYS A 97 0.00 6.31 -0.20
C LYS A 97 -0.63 6.65 -1.54
N CYS A 98 -0.09 7.69 -2.23
CA CYS A 98 -0.54 8.03 -3.60
C CYS A 98 -0.20 6.89 -4.57
N GLY A 99 1.02 6.36 -4.53
CA GLY A 99 1.46 5.25 -5.38
C GLY A 99 0.63 3.98 -5.16
N PHE A 100 0.29 3.66 -3.90
CA PHE A 100 -0.58 2.54 -3.58
C PHE A 100 -1.98 2.67 -4.21
N ILE A 101 -2.61 3.85 -4.09
CA ILE A 101 -3.93 4.10 -4.71
C ILE A 101 -3.84 4.06 -6.23
N GLN A 102 -2.79 4.62 -6.83
CA GLN A 102 -2.57 4.54 -8.28
C GLN A 102 -2.42 3.10 -8.75
N ALA A 103 -1.62 2.28 -8.04
CA ALA A 103 -1.48 0.85 -8.32
C ALA A 103 -2.84 0.13 -8.25
N MET A 104 -3.62 0.38 -7.20
CA MET A 104 -4.95 -0.19 -7.04
C MET A 104 -5.89 0.18 -8.19
N HIS A 105 -5.97 1.46 -8.56
CA HIS A 105 -6.82 1.92 -9.66
C HIS A 105 -6.36 1.41 -11.02
N ALA A 106 -5.06 1.20 -11.22
CA ALA A 106 -4.51 0.63 -12.46
C ALA A 106 -4.94 -0.84 -12.68
N LEU A 107 -5.33 -1.56 -11.62
CA LEU A 107 -5.82 -2.94 -11.72
C LEU A 107 -7.28 -3.02 -12.20
N VAL A 108 -8.01 -1.91 -12.19
CA VAL A 108 -9.42 -1.88 -12.62
C VAL A 108 -9.51 -2.17 -14.12
N GLY A 109 -10.33 -3.17 -14.48
CA GLY A 109 -10.57 -3.54 -15.87
C GLY A 109 -9.51 -4.46 -16.49
N ILE A 110 -8.48 -4.85 -15.75
CA ILE A 110 -7.54 -5.87 -16.19
C ILE A 110 -8.19 -7.24 -15.97
N GLU A 111 -8.38 -7.98 -17.05
CA GLU A 111 -8.98 -9.32 -17.01
C GLU A 111 -8.07 -10.29 -16.25
N ASP A 112 -8.66 -11.03 -15.31
CA ASP A 112 -7.97 -12.02 -14.46
C ASP A 112 -6.79 -11.46 -13.65
N ALA A 113 -6.71 -10.15 -13.42
CA ALA A 113 -5.63 -9.52 -12.63
C ALA A 113 -5.38 -10.27 -11.31
N GLN A 114 -6.45 -10.60 -10.58
CA GLN A 114 -6.39 -11.27 -9.28
C GLN A 114 -5.77 -12.68 -9.32
N THR A 115 -5.64 -13.31 -10.49
CA THR A 115 -5.01 -14.62 -10.65
C THR A 115 -3.51 -14.56 -10.98
N LYS A 116 -3.04 -13.39 -11.42
CA LYS A 116 -1.68 -13.18 -11.95
C LYS A 116 -0.89 -12.14 -11.17
N ILE A 117 -1.59 -11.18 -10.56
CA ILE A 117 -0.99 -10.02 -9.89
C ILE A 117 -1.30 -10.11 -8.40
N ALA A 118 -0.34 -9.74 -7.57
CA ALA A 118 -0.58 -9.39 -6.17
C ALA A 118 -0.27 -7.92 -5.94
N LEU A 119 -1.15 -7.23 -5.21
CA LEU A 119 -0.89 -5.93 -4.61
C LEU A 119 -0.73 -6.15 -3.11
N VAL A 120 0.45 -5.85 -2.60
CA VAL A 120 0.82 -6.03 -1.20
C VAL A 120 1.31 -4.72 -0.64
N ALA A 121 0.83 -4.33 0.55
CA ALA A 121 1.37 -3.17 1.25
C ALA A 121 1.73 -3.53 2.69
N THR A 122 2.98 -3.28 3.04
CA THR A 122 3.55 -3.51 4.38
C THR A 122 3.38 -2.31 5.29
N THR A 123 3.77 -2.42 6.55
CA THR A 123 3.68 -1.33 7.55
C THR A 123 4.96 -1.16 8.36
N ASP A 124 6.13 -1.50 7.79
CA ASP A 124 7.45 -1.41 8.42
C ASP A 124 8.57 -1.00 7.46
N GLU A 125 8.20 -0.45 6.28
CA GLU A 125 9.19 -0.08 5.27
C GLU A 125 10.12 1.01 5.78
N GLU A 126 9.59 2.03 6.43
CA GLU A 126 10.31 3.22 6.91
C GLU A 126 11.35 2.92 8.01
N THR A 127 11.29 1.70 8.57
CA THR A 127 12.27 1.20 9.54
C THR A 127 13.11 0.02 9.01
N GLY A 128 13.06 -0.22 7.69
CA GLY A 128 13.91 -1.21 7.00
C GLY A 128 13.29 -2.59 6.88
N SER A 129 11.95 -2.71 6.92
CA SER A 129 11.19 -3.93 6.61
C SER A 129 11.57 -5.17 7.43
N ALA A 130 11.99 -4.99 8.69
CA ALA A 130 12.51 -6.09 9.51
C ALA A 130 11.51 -7.23 9.71
N THR A 131 10.20 -6.92 9.77
CA THR A 131 9.14 -7.91 9.98
C THR A 131 8.55 -8.44 8.68
N SER A 132 8.57 -7.65 7.59
CA SER A 132 8.00 -8.01 6.29
C SER A 132 9.01 -8.66 5.33
N LYS A 133 10.31 -8.64 5.64
CA LYS A 133 11.38 -9.16 4.78
C LYS A 133 11.12 -10.58 4.27
N ASP A 134 10.79 -11.51 5.17
CA ASP A 134 10.58 -12.91 4.80
C ASP A 134 9.37 -13.07 3.86
N LEU A 135 8.31 -12.28 4.07
CA LEU A 135 7.16 -12.23 3.19
C LEU A 135 7.57 -11.74 1.79
N ILE A 136 8.29 -10.62 1.72
CA ILE A 136 8.77 -10.04 0.46
C ILE A 136 9.66 -11.02 -0.29
N GLU A 137 10.59 -11.71 0.41
CA GLU A 137 11.45 -12.72 -0.20
C GLU A 137 10.66 -13.93 -0.72
N ARG A 138 9.66 -14.42 0.04
CA ARG A 138 8.79 -15.53 -0.41
C ARG A 138 8.01 -15.16 -1.67
N LEU A 139 7.46 -13.95 -1.69
CA LEU A 139 6.70 -13.45 -2.83
C LEU A 139 7.58 -13.22 -4.06
N SER A 140 8.76 -12.66 -3.86
CA SER A 140 9.72 -12.42 -4.94
C SER A 140 10.21 -13.73 -5.57
N LYS A 141 10.43 -14.77 -4.74
CA LYS A 141 10.80 -16.12 -5.22
C LYS A 141 9.64 -16.81 -5.93
N GLY A 142 8.41 -16.62 -5.47
CA GLY A 142 7.20 -17.17 -6.07
C GLY A 142 6.78 -16.43 -7.35
N ALA A 143 7.08 -15.15 -7.43
CA ALA A 143 6.93 -14.34 -8.64
C ALA A 143 7.99 -14.66 -9.70
N ASP A 144 8.65 -15.76 -9.53
CA ASP A 144 9.79 -16.41 -10.05
C ASP A 144 10.35 -16.00 -11.38
N ALA A 145 11.60 -16.12 -11.24
CA ALA A 145 12.76 -16.62 -12.02
C ALA A 145 12.64 -16.55 -13.55
N ASN A 146 11.49 -16.48 -14.13
CA ASN A 146 11.37 -16.42 -15.57
C ASN A 146 10.58 -15.22 -16.13
N ASP A 147 9.75 -14.51 -15.37
CA ASP A 147 8.95 -13.40 -15.94
C ASP A 147 8.33 -12.43 -14.89
N ALA A 148 8.81 -12.35 -13.66
CA ALA A 148 8.19 -11.48 -12.66
C ALA A 148 8.72 -10.05 -12.71
N LEU A 149 7.81 -9.11 -12.82
CA LEU A 149 8.08 -7.70 -12.66
C LEU A 149 7.78 -7.29 -11.22
N LEU A 150 8.83 -6.98 -10.44
CA LEU A 150 8.69 -6.29 -9.16
C LEU A 150 8.61 -4.80 -9.44
N ILE A 151 7.44 -4.19 -9.22
CA ILE A 151 7.28 -2.74 -9.29
C ILE A 151 7.32 -2.22 -7.86
N TYR A 152 8.45 -1.63 -7.50
CA TYR A 152 8.62 -0.89 -6.26
C TYR A 152 8.46 0.60 -6.56
N PHE A 153 7.46 1.22 -5.95
CA PHE A 153 7.20 2.65 -6.07
C PHE A 153 7.93 3.39 -4.94
N ASP A 154 9.25 3.50 -5.00
CA ASP A 154 10.00 4.36 -4.09
C ASP A 154 10.16 5.76 -4.71
N ALA A 155 9.55 6.74 -4.10
CA ALA A 155 9.58 8.13 -4.56
C ALA A 155 10.94 8.82 -4.37
N ARG A 156 11.90 8.19 -3.69
CA ARG A 156 13.24 8.77 -3.44
C ARG A 156 14.11 8.93 -4.69
N ARG A 157 13.57 8.66 -5.89
CA ARG A 157 14.27 8.75 -7.19
C ARG A 157 13.56 9.60 -8.23
N CYS A 158 12.65 10.49 -7.83
CA CYS A 158 12.05 11.47 -8.73
C CYS A 158 12.69 12.84 -8.55
#